data_d3c7751e7030a05742bc451f16e1ea4f
#
_entry.id   d3c7751e7030a05742bc451f16e1ea4f
#
_cell.length_a   1.000
_cell.length_b   1.000
_cell.length_c   1.000
_cell.angle_alpha   90.00
_cell.angle_beta   90.00
_cell.angle_gamma   90.00
#
_symmetry.space_group_name_H-M   'P 1'
#
loop_
_entity.id
_entity.type
_entity.pdbx_description
1 polymer ?
#
loop_
_entity_poly.entity_id
_entity_poly.type
_entity_poly.pdbx_seq_one_letter_code
_entity_poly.pdbx_strand_id
1 'polypeptide(L)'
;MTRPLPPFRRIDWMKRDISVERRDDGIIVIRSNVPLGDYERHLGRFLDDWAKETPDNVWLAQRAGPDRQWRKVTFAQARAIVDSLTQAILDLGLTPERPVAILSGNSIEHALMTFAAMQAGVPAAPISQAYSLMSDDHLKLKTIFAHIHPGLVFVQDGPAFDRALAALDLKDATIVHVTRPPATRASRAFADLAATPVTPAVAKAEAALTSDTIGKLLFTSGSTGMPKAVINTQRMMCANVQMIRQ
;
A
#
# COMPACT_ATOMS: atom_id res chain seq x y z
N MET A 1 24.82 -32.64 -22.40
CA MET A 1 25.81 -31.89 -21.57
C MET A 1 25.02 -30.92 -20.69
N THR A 2 24.87 -31.22 -19.40
CA THR A 2 24.24 -30.34 -18.43
C THR A 2 25.19 -29.19 -18.16
N ARG A 3 24.71 -27.96 -18.45
CA ARG A 3 25.45 -26.72 -18.15
C ARG A 3 25.61 -26.64 -16.63
N PRO A 4 26.85 -26.47 -16.10
CA PRO A 4 27.06 -26.36 -14.67
C PRO A 4 26.27 -25.14 -14.16
N LEU A 5 25.51 -25.32 -13.08
CA LEU A 5 24.83 -24.21 -12.43
C LEU A 5 25.86 -23.18 -11.96
N PRO A 6 25.61 -21.86 -12.14
CA PRO A 6 26.51 -20.84 -11.63
C PRO A 6 26.64 -21.00 -10.10
N PRO A 7 27.84 -20.76 -9.54
CA PRO A 7 28.00 -20.86 -8.09
C PRO A 7 27.08 -19.87 -7.39
N PHE A 8 26.40 -20.33 -6.35
CA PHE A 8 25.58 -19.44 -5.51
C PHE A 8 26.48 -18.40 -4.87
N ARG A 9 26.04 -17.13 -4.90
CA ARG A 9 26.71 -16.07 -4.17
C ARG A 9 26.67 -16.40 -2.67
N ARG A 10 27.82 -16.34 -2.01
CA ARG A 10 27.88 -16.46 -0.56
C ARG A 10 27.13 -15.31 0.08
N ILE A 11 26.15 -15.60 0.93
CA ILE A 11 25.39 -14.62 1.68
C ILE A 11 25.74 -14.84 3.15
N ASP A 12 26.17 -13.80 3.80
CA ASP A 12 26.41 -13.80 5.24
C ASP A 12 25.04 -13.68 5.94
N TRP A 13 24.45 -14.83 6.19
CA TRP A 13 23.20 -14.91 6.95
C TRP A 13 23.45 -14.61 8.41
N MET A 14 22.50 -13.90 9.03
CA MET A 14 22.48 -13.73 10.48
C MET A 14 22.62 -15.10 11.18
N LYS A 15 23.42 -15.14 12.26
CA LYS A 15 23.56 -16.35 13.09
C LYS A 15 22.18 -16.73 13.65
N ARG A 16 21.79 -17.98 13.43
CA ARG A 16 20.55 -18.51 14.00
C ARG A 16 20.69 -18.63 15.52
N ASP A 17 19.83 -17.91 16.24
CA ASP A 17 19.66 -18.02 17.67
C ASP A 17 18.18 -18.26 17.95
N ILE A 18 17.79 -19.52 18.02
CA ILE A 18 16.41 -19.97 18.18
C ILE A 18 16.31 -21.03 19.27
N SER A 19 15.20 -21.03 19.98
CA SER A 19 14.76 -22.12 20.84
C SER A 19 13.63 -22.91 20.17
N VAL A 20 13.63 -24.22 20.40
CA VAL A 20 12.61 -25.14 19.90
C VAL A 20 12.01 -25.90 21.08
N GLU A 21 10.74 -25.70 21.34
CA GLU A 21 9.95 -26.40 22.34
C GLU A 21 9.07 -27.44 21.64
N ARG A 22 9.14 -28.69 22.07
CA ARG A 22 8.22 -29.75 21.62
C ARG A 22 7.27 -30.06 22.78
N ARG A 23 5.98 -29.90 22.55
CA ARG A 23 4.93 -30.16 23.53
C ARG A 23 4.40 -31.57 23.39
N ASP A 24 3.81 -32.09 24.48
CA ASP A 24 3.26 -33.47 24.52
C ASP A 24 2.07 -33.65 23.57
N ASP A 25 1.38 -32.56 23.20
CA ASP A 25 0.29 -32.52 22.23
C ASP A 25 0.76 -32.54 20.76
N GLY A 26 2.08 -32.69 20.52
CA GLY A 26 2.69 -32.69 19.19
C GLY A 26 2.97 -31.30 18.60
N ILE A 27 2.62 -30.22 19.29
CA ILE A 27 2.91 -28.85 18.85
C ILE A 27 4.41 -28.57 18.97
N ILE A 28 4.98 -27.98 17.93
CA ILE A 28 6.36 -27.49 17.92
C ILE A 28 6.31 -25.96 17.92
N VAL A 29 6.88 -25.35 18.94
CA VAL A 29 7.01 -23.89 19.06
C VAL A 29 8.45 -23.48 18.80
N ILE A 30 8.67 -22.65 17.80
CA ILE A 30 9.97 -22.09 17.46
C ILE A 30 9.95 -20.60 17.82
N ARG A 31 10.94 -20.15 18.57
CA ARG A 31 11.09 -18.74 18.98
C ARG A 31 12.48 -18.24 18.64
N SER A 32 12.59 -16.98 18.20
CA SER A 32 13.87 -16.29 18.19
C SER A 32 14.26 -15.95 19.64
N ASN A 33 15.54 -16.18 20.01
CA ASN A 33 16.10 -15.75 21.27
C ASN A 33 16.61 -14.30 21.20
N VAL A 34 16.70 -13.74 19.97
CA VAL A 34 17.00 -12.32 19.77
C VAL A 34 15.72 -11.51 20.04
N PRO A 35 15.69 -10.67 21.09
CA PRO A 35 14.53 -9.83 21.36
C PRO A 35 14.32 -8.84 20.22
N LEU A 36 13.05 -8.54 19.91
CA LEU A 36 12.73 -7.50 18.95
C LEU A 36 13.19 -6.14 19.50
N GLY A 37 14.04 -5.46 18.75
CA GLY A 37 14.49 -4.10 19.06
C GLY A 37 13.38 -3.06 18.88
N ASP A 38 13.66 -1.82 19.26
CA ASP A 38 12.75 -0.70 19.05
C ASP A 38 12.40 -0.49 17.58
N TYR A 39 11.16 -0.13 17.30
CA TYR A 39 10.67 0.11 15.94
C TYR A 39 9.81 1.38 15.88
N GLU A 40 9.70 1.94 14.69
CA GLU A 40 8.98 3.17 14.44
C GLU A 40 7.48 3.04 14.74
N ARG A 41 6.86 4.16 15.12
CA ARG A 41 5.43 4.24 15.43
C ARG A 41 4.55 4.01 14.19
N HIS A 42 4.98 4.48 13.03
CA HIS A 42 4.30 4.30 11.74
C HIS A 42 5.28 4.31 10.56
N LEU A 43 4.88 3.71 9.43
CA LEU A 43 5.75 3.57 8.24
C LEU A 43 6.19 4.90 7.62
N GLY A 44 5.40 5.96 7.77
CA GLY A 44 5.74 7.28 7.26
C GLY A 44 7.06 7.82 7.80
N ARG A 45 7.43 7.44 9.05
CA ARG A 45 8.70 7.86 9.66
C ARG A 45 9.92 7.48 8.82
N PHE A 46 9.91 6.29 8.22
CA PHE A 46 11.01 5.89 7.33
C PHE A 46 11.14 6.81 6.11
N LEU A 47 10.02 7.26 5.54
CA LEU A 47 10.04 8.22 4.43
C LEU A 47 10.56 9.58 4.89
N ASP A 48 10.14 10.05 6.07
CA ASP A 48 10.59 11.31 6.66
C ASP A 48 12.10 11.34 6.89
N ASP A 49 12.62 10.27 7.50
CA ASP A 49 14.03 10.16 7.84
C ASP A 49 14.90 10.12 6.56
N TRP A 50 14.53 9.27 5.59
CA TRP A 50 15.27 9.20 4.32
C TRP A 50 15.12 10.47 3.48
N ALA A 51 14.01 11.17 3.53
CA ALA A 51 13.84 12.45 2.84
C ALA A 51 14.72 13.56 3.44
N LYS A 52 15.06 13.46 4.72
CA LYS A 52 16.00 14.37 5.40
C LYS A 52 17.46 13.97 5.17
N GLU A 53 17.77 12.69 5.33
CA GLU A 53 19.16 12.19 5.28
C GLU A 53 19.68 12.07 3.85
N THR A 54 18.86 11.63 2.91
CA THR A 54 19.25 11.36 1.51
C THR A 54 18.20 11.83 0.52
N PRO A 55 17.86 13.14 0.50
CA PRO A 55 16.74 13.69 -0.26
C PRO A 55 16.76 13.37 -1.75
N ASP A 56 17.96 13.34 -2.35
CA ASP A 56 18.16 13.15 -3.78
C ASP A 56 18.29 11.67 -4.20
N ASN A 57 18.35 10.76 -3.24
CA ASN A 57 18.38 9.33 -3.55
C ASN A 57 17.03 8.87 -4.11
N VAL A 58 17.11 8.01 -5.13
CA VAL A 58 15.91 7.44 -5.77
C VAL A 58 15.24 6.44 -4.82
N TRP A 59 14.01 6.71 -4.46
CA TRP A 59 13.18 5.76 -3.71
C TRP A 59 12.37 4.85 -4.62
N LEU A 60 11.68 5.42 -5.61
CA LEU A 60 10.83 4.67 -6.53
C LEU A 60 11.32 4.84 -7.97
N ALA A 61 11.32 3.76 -8.73
CA ALA A 61 11.64 3.78 -10.15
C ALA A 61 10.72 2.82 -10.92
N GLN A 62 10.24 3.28 -12.05
CA GLN A 62 9.35 2.52 -12.93
C GLN A 62 9.71 2.76 -14.38
N ARG A 63 9.68 1.70 -15.19
CA ARG A 63 9.81 1.84 -16.64
C ARG A 63 8.52 2.42 -17.21
N ALA A 64 8.65 3.48 -18.01
CA ALA A 64 7.53 4.20 -18.59
C ALA A 64 7.76 4.54 -20.05
N GLY A 65 6.68 4.77 -20.78
CA GLY A 65 6.70 5.13 -22.21
C GLY A 65 7.11 3.98 -23.15
N PRO A 66 7.04 4.22 -24.47
CA PRO A 66 7.39 3.24 -25.50
C PRO A 66 8.84 2.78 -25.39
N ASP A 67 9.77 3.71 -25.08
CA ASP A 67 11.21 3.46 -24.97
C ASP A 67 11.59 2.85 -23.63
N ARG A 68 10.62 2.56 -22.75
CA ARG A 68 10.83 1.96 -21.43
C ARG A 68 11.91 2.69 -20.59
N GLN A 69 11.98 4.02 -20.68
CA GLN A 69 12.86 4.82 -19.87
C GLN A 69 12.48 4.78 -18.39
N TRP A 70 13.48 4.92 -17.50
CA TRP A 70 13.23 4.96 -16.07
C TRP A 70 12.65 6.32 -15.66
N ARG A 71 11.39 6.32 -15.23
CA ARG A 71 10.84 7.41 -14.43
C ARG A 71 11.22 7.14 -12.98
N LYS A 72 11.84 8.13 -12.36
CA LYS A 72 12.38 8.03 -11.00
C LYS A 72 11.74 9.08 -10.11
N VAL A 73 11.57 8.74 -8.83
CA VAL A 73 11.11 9.67 -7.78
C VAL A 73 12.07 9.56 -6.61
N THR A 74 12.63 10.68 -6.19
CA THR A 74 13.53 10.73 -5.03
C THR A 74 12.75 10.73 -3.72
N PHE A 75 13.45 10.54 -2.59
CA PHE A 75 12.81 10.60 -1.27
C PHE A 75 12.16 11.96 -1.02
N ALA A 76 12.86 13.08 -1.33
CA ALA A 76 12.29 14.42 -1.15
C ALA A 76 11.05 14.65 -2.02
N GLN A 77 11.09 14.25 -3.30
CA GLN A 77 9.96 14.35 -4.20
C GLN A 77 8.78 13.51 -3.70
N ALA A 78 9.03 12.28 -3.27
CA ALA A 78 8.01 11.40 -2.73
C ALA A 78 7.35 11.98 -1.48
N ARG A 79 8.16 12.54 -0.56
CA ARG A 79 7.64 13.20 0.64
C ARG A 79 6.68 14.32 0.30
N ALA A 80 7.09 15.24 -0.60
CA ALA A 80 6.26 16.36 -1.02
C ALA A 80 4.94 15.90 -1.67
N ILE A 81 5.01 14.90 -2.56
CA ILE A 81 3.80 14.35 -3.22
C ILE A 81 2.88 13.66 -2.20
N VAL A 82 3.44 12.89 -1.27
CA VAL A 82 2.66 12.22 -0.21
C VAL A 82 1.95 13.25 0.65
N ASP A 83 2.59 14.37 1.02
CA ASP A 83 1.95 15.44 1.79
C ASP A 83 0.77 16.07 1.05
N SER A 84 0.94 16.36 -0.24
CA SER A 84 -0.15 16.93 -1.07
C SER A 84 -1.31 15.95 -1.23
N LEU A 85 -1.03 14.67 -1.45
CA LEU A 85 -2.06 13.63 -1.53
C LEU A 85 -2.76 13.44 -0.18
N THR A 86 -2.01 13.48 0.93
CA THR A 86 -2.57 13.43 2.29
C THR A 86 -3.54 14.58 2.52
N GLN A 87 -3.14 15.81 2.13
CA GLN A 87 -4.03 16.97 2.21
C GLN A 87 -5.31 16.76 1.40
N ALA A 88 -5.19 16.25 0.16
CA ALA A 88 -6.35 15.96 -0.68
C ALA A 88 -7.30 14.93 -0.04
N ILE A 89 -6.76 13.91 0.62
CA ILE A 89 -7.54 12.88 1.34
C ILE A 89 -8.26 13.50 2.54
N LEU A 90 -7.60 14.38 3.28
CA LEU A 90 -8.20 15.10 4.40
C LEU A 90 -9.32 16.04 3.93
N ASP A 91 -9.11 16.78 2.82
CA ASP A 91 -10.11 17.69 2.22
C ASP A 91 -11.35 16.94 1.71
N LEU A 92 -11.19 15.66 1.31
CA LEU A 92 -12.32 14.78 0.96
C LEU A 92 -13.07 14.27 2.19
N GLY A 93 -12.61 14.55 3.41
CA GLY A 93 -13.24 14.13 4.65
C GLY A 93 -13.24 12.61 4.84
N LEU A 94 -12.24 11.91 4.30
CA LEU A 94 -12.13 10.45 4.48
C LEU A 94 -11.78 10.11 5.93
N THR A 95 -12.34 8.99 6.39
CA THR A 95 -12.16 8.48 7.75
C THR A 95 -11.63 7.03 7.71
N PRO A 96 -11.16 6.48 8.84
CA PRO A 96 -10.72 5.08 8.89
C PRO A 96 -11.77 4.07 8.42
N GLU A 97 -13.06 4.39 8.54
CA GLU A 97 -14.19 3.55 8.12
C GLU A 97 -14.43 3.60 6.61
N ARG A 98 -13.81 4.56 5.91
CA ARG A 98 -13.95 4.77 4.47
C ARG A 98 -12.59 4.71 3.77
N PRO A 99 -12.00 3.52 3.63
CA PRO A 99 -10.64 3.34 3.14
C PRO A 99 -10.45 3.79 1.69
N VAL A 100 -9.18 3.89 1.29
CA VAL A 100 -8.77 4.10 -0.10
C VAL A 100 -8.64 2.73 -0.78
N ALA A 101 -9.57 2.37 -1.67
CA ALA A 101 -9.47 1.18 -2.51
C ALA A 101 -8.52 1.44 -3.68
N ILE A 102 -7.54 0.55 -3.89
CA ILE A 102 -6.53 0.70 -4.93
C ILE A 102 -6.68 -0.41 -5.97
N LEU A 103 -7.18 -0.04 -7.17
CA LEU A 103 -7.35 -0.91 -8.32
C LEU A 103 -6.22 -0.64 -9.32
N SER A 104 -5.03 -1.12 -9.02
CA SER A 104 -3.87 -0.96 -9.90
C SER A 104 -2.86 -2.09 -9.70
N GLY A 105 -1.98 -2.26 -10.68
CA GLY A 105 -0.73 -3.00 -10.47
C GLY A 105 0.29 -2.17 -9.71
N ASN A 106 1.52 -2.68 -9.64
CA ASN A 106 2.62 -1.95 -9.03
C ASN A 106 2.94 -0.71 -9.87
N SER A 107 2.88 0.45 -9.26
CA SER A 107 3.26 1.73 -9.88
C SER A 107 3.76 2.71 -8.82
N ILE A 108 4.41 3.77 -9.28
CA ILE A 108 4.86 4.86 -8.40
C ILE A 108 3.63 5.48 -7.71
N GLU A 109 2.57 5.75 -8.45
CA GLU A 109 1.35 6.38 -7.93
C GLU A 109 0.63 5.50 -6.92
N HIS A 110 0.63 4.17 -7.12
CA HIS A 110 0.10 3.21 -6.14
C HIS A 110 0.85 3.34 -4.79
N ALA A 111 2.18 3.37 -4.85
CA ALA A 111 3.00 3.50 -3.64
C ALA A 111 2.72 4.84 -2.94
N LEU A 112 2.74 5.95 -3.69
CA LEU A 112 2.50 7.29 -3.15
C LEU A 112 1.10 7.43 -2.54
N MET A 113 0.05 6.94 -3.23
CA MET A 113 -1.32 6.94 -2.71
C MET A 113 -1.45 6.09 -1.43
N THR A 114 -0.77 4.93 -1.39
CA THR A 114 -0.75 4.08 -0.21
C THR A 114 -0.14 4.79 1.01
N PHE A 115 0.99 5.47 0.83
CA PHE A 115 1.64 6.23 1.90
C PHE A 115 0.80 7.43 2.35
N ALA A 116 0.19 8.14 1.40
CA ALA A 116 -0.68 9.27 1.71
C ALA A 116 -1.92 8.85 2.51
N ALA A 117 -2.59 7.76 2.11
CA ALA A 117 -3.71 7.22 2.85
C ALA A 117 -3.31 6.87 4.30
N MET A 118 -2.19 6.14 4.47
CA MET A 118 -1.69 5.78 5.80
C MET A 118 -1.32 7.00 6.64
N GLN A 119 -0.76 8.06 6.04
CA GLN A 119 -0.41 9.30 6.73
C GLN A 119 -1.67 10.08 7.16
N ALA A 120 -2.72 10.05 6.35
CA ALA A 120 -4.01 10.62 6.72
C ALA A 120 -4.76 9.83 7.81
N GLY A 121 -4.24 8.67 8.24
CA GLY A 121 -4.92 7.76 9.16
C GLY A 121 -6.04 6.95 8.49
N VAL A 122 -6.08 6.92 7.17
CA VAL A 122 -7.07 6.20 6.37
C VAL A 122 -6.45 4.91 5.83
N PRO A 123 -7.06 3.74 6.03
CA PRO A 123 -6.50 2.48 5.55
C PRO A 123 -6.40 2.43 4.02
N ALA A 124 -5.25 1.99 3.49
CA ALA A 124 -5.12 1.64 2.09
C ALA A 124 -5.54 0.19 1.85
N ALA A 125 -6.38 -0.04 0.86
CA ALA A 125 -6.92 -1.34 0.49
C ALA A 125 -6.50 -1.72 -0.95
N PRO A 126 -5.25 -2.20 -1.18
CA PRO A 126 -4.85 -2.69 -2.48
C PRO A 126 -5.59 -3.99 -2.82
N ILE A 127 -6.23 -4.01 -3.98
CA ILE A 127 -7.08 -5.11 -4.42
C ILE A 127 -6.46 -5.74 -5.67
N SER A 128 -6.42 -7.08 -5.70
CA SER A 128 -5.86 -7.81 -6.84
C SER A 128 -6.52 -7.37 -8.16
N GLN A 129 -5.70 -7.01 -9.15
CA GLN A 129 -6.16 -6.66 -10.49
C GLN A 129 -6.98 -7.77 -11.14
N ALA A 130 -6.73 -9.04 -10.81
CA ALA A 130 -7.49 -10.15 -11.35
C ALA A 130 -9.00 -10.04 -11.06
N TYR A 131 -9.38 -9.45 -9.93
CA TYR A 131 -10.79 -9.28 -9.57
C TYR A 131 -11.49 -8.17 -10.40
N SER A 132 -10.70 -7.27 -11.00
CA SER A 132 -11.20 -6.17 -11.84
C SER A 132 -11.06 -6.47 -13.32
N LEU A 133 -9.92 -7.03 -13.76
CA LEU A 133 -9.56 -7.13 -15.18
C LEU A 133 -9.79 -8.52 -15.77
N MET A 134 -9.83 -9.58 -14.93
CA MET A 134 -9.94 -10.95 -15.39
C MET A 134 -11.26 -11.63 -14.97
N SER A 135 -12.12 -10.92 -14.25
CA SER A 135 -13.42 -11.43 -13.78
C SER A 135 -14.55 -10.85 -14.64
N ASP A 136 -15.47 -11.70 -15.08
CA ASP A 136 -16.63 -11.26 -15.86
C ASP A 136 -17.78 -10.76 -14.98
N ASP A 137 -18.01 -11.40 -13.83
CA ASP A 137 -19.10 -11.08 -12.89
C ASP A 137 -18.67 -10.09 -11.80
N HIS A 138 -17.37 -9.89 -11.61
CA HIS A 138 -16.77 -9.07 -10.56
C HIS A 138 -17.24 -9.43 -9.14
N LEU A 139 -17.70 -10.68 -8.88
CA LEU A 139 -18.32 -11.06 -7.60
C LEU A 139 -17.39 -10.81 -6.41
N LYS A 140 -16.11 -11.21 -6.52
CA LYS A 140 -15.13 -10.98 -5.44
C LYS A 140 -14.90 -9.50 -5.18
N LEU A 141 -14.82 -8.71 -6.24
CA LEU A 141 -14.66 -7.26 -6.13
C LEU A 141 -15.87 -6.60 -5.48
N LYS A 142 -17.09 -6.95 -5.92
CA LYS A 142 -18.36 -6.49 -5.32
C LYS A 142 -18.43 -6.81 -3.83
N THR A 143 -18.06 -8.05 -3.46
CA THR A 143 -18.03 -8.46 -2.05
C THR A 143 -17.06 -7.63 -1.22
N ILE A 144 -15.84 -7.38 -1.73
CA ILE A 144 -14.87 -6.52 -1.07
C ILE A 144 -15.44 -5.12 -0.86
N PHE A 145 -15.97 -4.49 -1.91
CA PHE A 145 -16.53 -3.14 -1.84
C PHE A 145 -17.72 -3.03 -0.90
N ALA A 146 -18.58 -4.05 -0.86
CA ALA A 146 -19.70 -4.13 0.09
C ALA A 146 -19.24 -4.26 1.56
N HIS A 147 -18.02 -4.75 1.80
CA HIS A 147 -17.46 -4.84 3.16
C HIS A 147 -16.73 -3.57 3.60
N ILE A 148 -15.97 -2.93 2.70
CA ILE A 148 -15.09 -1.82 3.12
C ILE A 148 -15.69 -0.44 2.84
N HIS A 149 -16.71 -0.32 2.01
CA HIS A 149 -17.37 0.95 1.67
C HIS A 149 -16.36 2.08 1.39
N PRO A 150 -15.46 1.95 0.39
CA PRO A 150 -14.36 2.89 0.22
C PRO A 150 -14.86 4.32 -0.04
N GLY A 151 -14.15 5.30 0.49
CA GLY A 151 -14.43 6.71 0.24
C GLY A 151 -13.68 7.26 -0.98
N LEU A 152 -12.59 6.56 -1.39
CA LEU A 152 -11.83 6.85 -2.59
C LEU A 152 -11.49 5.56 -3.31
N VAL A 153 -11.61 5.57 -4.63
CA VAL A 153 -11.23 4.47 -5.52
C VAL A 153 -10.15 4.96 -6.49
N PHE A 154 -8.94 4.48 -6.30
CA PHE A 154 -7.81 4.80 -7.16
C PHE A 154 -7.71 3.77 -8.29
N VAL A 155 -7.61 4.23 -9.55
CA VAL A 155 -7.39 3.40 -10.73
C VAL A 155 -6.18 3.89 -11.51
N GLN A 156 -5.34 2.97 -12.02
CA GLN A 156 -4.18 3.33 -12.83
C GLN A 156 -4.58 3.91 -14.18
N ASP A 157 -5.56 3.30 -14.86
CA ASP A 157 -6.03 3.69 -16.18
C ASP A 157 -7.55 3.49 -16.26
N GLY A 158 -8.32 4.56 -16.36
CA GLY A 158 -9.78 4.51 -16.30
C GLY A 158 -10.41 3.52 -17.28
N PRO A 159 -10.13 3.58 -18.60
CA PRO A 159 -10.72 2.66 -19.56
C PRO A 159 -10.48 1.18 -19.27
N ALA A 160 -9.31 0.82 -18.72
CA ALA A 160 -9.03 -0.57 -18.34
C ALA A 160 -9.95 -1.07 -17.22
N PHE A 161 -10.39 -0.18 -16.32
CA PHE A 161 -11.22 -0.52 -15.16
C PHE A 161 -12.70 -0.16 -15.33
N ASP A 162 -13.12 0.38 -16.47
CA ASP A 162 -14.52 0.84 -16.71
C ASP A 162 -15.57 -0.22 -16.42
N ARG A 163 -15.36 -1.47 -16.88
CA ARG A 163 -16.30 -2.58 -16.64
C ARG A 163 -16.43 -2.87 -15.14
N ALA A 164 -15.32 -2.87 -14.43
CA ALA A 164 -15.31 -3.09 -12.98
C ALA A 164 -16.00 -1.94 -12.24
N LEU A 165 -15.68 -0.68 -12.60
CA LEU A 165 -16.29 0.51 -11.99
C LEU A 165 -17.81 0.57 -12.24
N ALA A 166 -18.26 0.18 -13.44
CA ALA A 166 -19.69 0.11 -13.78
C ALA A 166 -20.44 -0.96 -12.96
N ALA A 167 -19.76 -2.06 -12.60
CA ALA A 167 -20.34 -3.16 -11.86
C ALA A 167 -20.44 -2.91 -10.34
N LEU A 168 -19.81 -1.84 -9.82
CA LEU A 168 -19.72 -1.53 -8.40
C LEU A 168 -20.77 -0.49 -7.95
N ASP A 169 -21.30 -0.68 -6.76
CA ASP A 169 -22.04 0.35 -6.03
C ASP A 169 -21.05 1.24 -5.28
N LEU A 170 -20.62 2.33 -5.93
CA LEU A 170 -19.61 3.25 -5.42
C LEU A 170 -20.19 4.37 -4.56
N LYS A 171 -21.51 4.53 -4.54
CA LYS A 171 -22.21 5.61 -3.83
C LYS A 171 -21.56 6.97 -4.12
N ASP A 172 -21.00 7.60 -3.07
CA ASP A 172 -20.35 8.89 -3.05
C ASP A 172 -18.80 8.80 -3.09
N ALA A 173 -18.24 7.62 -3.39
CA ALA A 173 -16.79 7.46 -3.47
C ALA A 173 -16.18 8.31 -4.59
N THR A 174 -15.12 9.04 -4.27
CA THR A 174 -14.34 9.78 -5.27
C THR A 174 -13.49 8.81 -6.07
N ILE A 175 -13.58 8.86 -7.41
CA ILE A 175 -12.68 8.10 -8.29
C ILE A 175 -11.49 8.97 -8.65
N VAL A 176 -10.27 8.39 -8.55
CA VAL A 176 -9.01 9.03 -8.94
C VAL A 176 -8.33 8.16 -10.00
N HIS A 177 -8.01 8.76 -11.16
CA HIS A 177 -7.30 8.09 -12.24
C HIS A 177 -5.89 8.65 -12.43
N VAL A 178 -4.96 7.83 -12.94
CA VAL A 178 -3.60 8.28 -13.24
C VAL A 178 -3.44 8.69 -14.70
N THR A 179 -3.71 7.82 -15.65
CA THR A 179 -3.43 8.10 -17.06
C THR A 179 -4.62 8.68 -17.80
N ARG A 180 -5.74 7.98 -17.88
CA ARG A 180 -6.95 8.37 -18.61
C ARG A 180 -8.17 8.28 -17.72
N PRO A 181 -9.12 9.22 -17.83
CA PRO A 181 -10.36 9.13 -17.07
C PRO A 181 -11.19 7.91 -17.51
N PRO A 182 -11.93 7.28 -16.59
CA PRO A 182 -12.94 6.30 -16.95
C PRO A 182 -14.08 6.96 -17.75
N ALA A 183 -14.65 6.23 -18.69
CA ALA A 183 -15.77 6.74 -19.51
C ALA A 183 -17.12 6.67 -18.76
N THR A 184 -17.24 5.72 -17.83
CA THR A 184 -18.52 5.39 -17.16
C THR A 184 -18.77 6.24 -15.89
N ARG A 185 -17.75 6.92 -15.36
CA ARG A 185 -17.85 7.66 -14.08
C ARG A 185 -17.01 8.94 -14.11
N ALA A 186 -17.52 9.98 -13.47
CA ALA A 186 -16.72 11.18 -13.19
C ALA A 186 -15.52 10.82 -12.30
N SER A 187 -14.37 11.43 -12.55
CA SER A 187 -13.14 11.17 -11.80
C SER A 187 -12.24 12.40 -11.73
N ARG A 188 -11.34 12.43 -10.77
CA ARG A 188 -10.28 13.43 -10.64
C ARG A 188 -8.95 12.85 -11.11
N ALA A 189 -8.08 13.68 -11.67
CA ALA A 189 -6.74 13.22 -12.02
C ALA A 189 -5.86 13.10 -10.75
N PHE A 190 -5.04 12.06 -10.69
CA PHE A 190 -4.03 11.91 -9.62
C PHE A 190 -3.11 13.12 -9.53
N ALA A 191 -2.75 13.70 -10.69
CA ALA A 191 -1.90 14.89 -10.76
C ALA A 191 -2.52 16.10 -10.04
N ASP A 192 -3.85 16.26 -10.11
CA ASP A 192 -4.54 17.35 -9.42
C ASP A 192 -4.46 17.17 -7.89
N LEU A 193 -4.64 15.94 -7.41
CA LEU A 193 -4.51 15.64 -5.99
C LEU A 193 -3.06 15.83 -5.51
N ALA A 194 -2.10 15.42 -6.32
CA ALA A 194 -0.66 15.56 -6.03
C ALA A 194 -0.18 17.03 -6.06
N ALA A 195 -1.01 17.96 -6.56
CA ALA A 195 -0.75 19.39 -6.56
C ALA A 195 -1.54 20.15 -5.46
N THR A 196 -2.25 19.44 -4.58
CA THR A 196 -3.01 20.06 -3.48
C THR A 196 -2.07 20.84 -2.54
N PRO A 197 -2.33 22.12 -2.26
CA PRO A 197 -1.52 22.88 -1.32
C PRO A 197 -1.57 22.27 0.09
N VAL A 198 -0.41 22.05 0.68
CA VAL A 198 -0.28 21.44 2.01
C VAL A 198 -0.57 22.48 3.09
N THR A 199 -1.34 22.07 4.10
CA THR A 199 -1.65 22.88 5.28
C THR A 199 -1.15 22.19 6.56
N PRO A 200 -1.15 22.87 7.73
CA PRO A 200 -0.80 22.23 9.01
C PRO A 200 -1.67 21.02 9.38
N ALA A 201 -2.78 20.79 8.68
CA ALA A 201 -3.64 19.63 8.89
C ALA A 201 -2.91 18.31 8.61
N VAL A 202 -1.99 18.27 7.65
CA VAL A 202 -1.17 17.09 7.34
C VAL A 202 -0.30 16.69 8.52
N ALA A 203 0.46 17.63 9.07
CA ALA A 203 1.29 17.38 10.26
C ALA A 203 0.45 16.97 11.48
N LYS A 204 -0.74 17.55 11.65
CA LYS A 204 -1.67 17.18 12.71
C LYS A 204 -2.19 15.76 12.54
N ALA A 205 -2.56 15.38 11.32
CA ALA A 205 -3.03 14.01 11.02
C ALA A 205 -1.93 12.99 11.28
N GLU A 206 -0.70 13.25 10.83
CA GLU A 206 0.45 12.37 11.08
C GLU A 206 0.78 12.24 12.57
N ALA A 207 0.75 13.34 13.32
CA ALA A 207 0.98 13.34 14.77
C ALA A 207 -0.07 12.52 15.53
N ALA A 208 -1.29 12.42 15.01
CA ALA A 208 -2.38 11.63 15.60
C ALA A 208 -2.25 10.12 15.36
N LEU A 209 -1.38 9.68 14.44
CA LEU A 209 -1.16 8.25 14.19
C LEU A 209 -0.60 7.56 15.43
N THR A 210 -1.09 6.35 15.67
CA THR A 210 -0.58 5.46 16.72
C THR A 210 -0.08 4.16 16.10
N SER A 211 0.62 3.36 16.89
CA SER A 211 1.03 2.01 16.48
C SER A 211 -0.16 1.11 16.14
N ASP A 212 -1.34 1.38 16.70
CA ASP A 212 -2.56 0.59 16.48
C ASP A 212 -3.44 1.14 15.35
N THR A 213 -3.07 2.30 14.74
CA THR A 213 -3.74 2.81 13.55
C THR A 213 -3.67 1.78 12.43
N ILE A 214 -4.82 1.46 11.82
CA ILE A 214 -4.90 0.54 10.69
C ILE A 214 -4.29 1.22 9.47
N GLY A 215 -3.21 0.66 8.93
CA GLY A 215 -2.55 1.19 7.74
C GLY A 215 -3.02 0.53 6.45
N LYS A 216 -3.26 -0.79 6.48
CA LYS A 216 -3.66 -1.55 5.29
C LYS A 216 -4.72 -2.60 5.56
N LEU A 217 -5.55 -2.83 4.55
CA LEU A 217 -6.46 -3.97 4.45
C LEU A 217 -6.01 -4.84 3.27
N LEU A 218 -5.45 -6.02 3.56
CA LEU A 218 -4.94 -6.92 2.53
C LEU A 218 -5.91 -8.09 2.33
N PHE A 219 -6.33 -8.32 1.09
CA PHE A 219 -7.31 -9.36 0.78
C PHE A 219 -6.61 -10.66 0.37
N THR A 220 -6.94 -11.73 1.08
CA THR A 220 -6.49 -13.09 0.74
C THR A 220 -7.60 -13.84 0.02
N SER A 221 -7.23 -14.78 -0.86
CA SER A 221 -8.22 -15.59 -1.61
C SER A 221 -9.08 -16.50 -0.73
N GLY A 222 -8.70 -16.69 0.54
CA GLY A 222 -9.39 -17.55 1.51
C GLY A 222 -9.59 -19.00 1.02
N SER A 223 -9.51 -19.96 1.91
CA SER A 223 -9.81 -21.39 1.61
C SER A 223 -11.27 -21.62 1.20
N THR A 224 -12.16 -20.69 1.52
CA THR A 224 -13.61 -20.73 1.23
C THR A 224 -14.00 -20.05 -0.07
N GLY A 225 -13.04 -19.59 -0.88
CA GLY A 225 -13.28 -18.95 -2.17
C GLY A 225 -13.61 -17.44 -2.13
N MET A 226 -14.14 -16.92 -1.00
CA MET A 226 -14.42 -15.48 -0.86
C MET A 226 -13.25 -14.75 -0.19
N PRO A 227 -12.90 -13.53 -0.64
CA PRO A 227 -11.80 -12.77 -0.07
C PRO A 227 -12.04 -12.42 1.39
N LYS A 228 -11.00 -12.58 2.22
CA LYS A 228 -11.00 -12.13 3.62
C LYS A 228 -9.99 -11.00 3.77
N ALA A 229 -10.38 -9.93 4.48
CA ALA A 229 -9.50 -8.82 4.79
C ALA A 229 -8.58 -9.17 5.97
N VAL A 230 -7.29 -9.03 5.78
CA VAL A 230 -6.29 -9.05 6.85
C VAL A 230 -5.99 -7.61 7.24
N ILE A 231 -6.28 -7.27 8.48
CA ILE A 231 -6.00 -5.94 9.04
C ILE A 231 -4.52 -5.85 9.38
N ASN A 232 -3.84 -4.83 8.85
CA ASN A 232 -2.45 -4.54 9.15
C ASN A 232 -2.35 -3.18 9.84
N THR A 233 -1.98 -3.19 11.12
CA THR A 233 -1.71 -1.97 11.87
C THR A 233 -0.31 -1.44 11.58
N GLN A 234 -0.05 -0.18 11.94
CA GLN A 234 1.29 0.42 11.84
C GLN A 234 2.31 -0.40 12.63
N ARG A 235 1.94 -0.86 13.85
CA ARG A 235 2.76 -1.75 14.69
C ARG A 235 3.20 -3.01 13.95
N MET A 236 2.27 -3.72 13.30
CA MET A 236 2.58 -4.96 12.59
C MET A 236 3.60 -4.72 11.46
N MET A 237 3.42 -3.63 10.72
CA MET A 237 4.30 -3.31 9.61
C MET A 237 5.69 -2.86 10.08
N CYS A 238 5.77 -1.97 11.07
CA CYS A 238 7.04 -1.46 11.59
C CYS A 238 7.82 -2.52 12.35
N ALA A 239 7.15 -3.37 13.15
CA ALA A 239 7.77 -4.51 13.81
C ALA A 239 8.36 -5.50 12.78
N ASN A 240 7.65 -5.74 11.66
CA ASN A 240 8.16 -6.60 10.59
C ASN A 240 9.41 -6.00 9.92
N VAL A 241 9.43 -4.68 9.67
CA VAL A 241 10.62 -4.00 9.16
C VAL A 241 11.80 -4.18 10.13
N GLN A 242 11.57 -4.03 11.44
CA GLN A 242 12.61 -4.21 12.44
C GLN A 242 13.10 -5.68 12.50
N MET A 243 12.21 -6.66 12.42
CA MET A 243 12.59 -8.08 12.36
C MET A 243 13.48 -8.43 11.15
N ILE A 244 13.29 -7.73 10.03
CA ILE A 244 14.11 -7.93 8.82
C ILE A 244 15.46 -7.21 8.95
N ARG A 245 15.48 -6.07 9.63
CA ARG A 245 16.68 -5.22 9.79
C ARG A 245 17.70 -5.79 10.77
N GLN A 246 17.27 -6.42 11.85
CA GLN A 246 18.12 -6.99 12.90
C GLN A 246 18.54 -8.43 12.59
#